data_ba2f3c544067baada2c5d8ae59a4023a
#
_entry.id   ba2f3c544067baada2c5d8ae59a4023a
#
_cell.length_a   1.000
_cell.length_b   1.000
_cell.length_c   1.000
_cell.angle_alpha   90.00
_cell.angle_beta   90.00
_cell.angle_gamma   90.00
#
_symmetry.space_group_name_H-M   'P 1'
#
loop_
_entity.id
_entity.type
_entity.pdbx_description
1 polymer ?
#
loop_
_entity_poly.entity_id
_entity_poly.type
_entity_poly.pdbx_seq_one_letter_code
_entity_poly.pdbx_strand_id
1 'polypeptide(L)'
;LFRSLNEQYQREGGKVLLKQLAEFDPETASTLHPNNGKRIIRAIEIYRNTGITMSEQMKRSKEKPSPYNYLTICLTYKDRQKLYDRINLRVDKMLGAGILDEAKAFFNQNPGKTASAAIGIKEFKPYFDGECSLEDAVEKLKMETRRYAKRQLTWFRRCEDVKFLECDCFDILSESERLINEWN
;
A
#
# COMPACT_ATOMS: atom_id res chain seq x y z
N LEU A 1 -3.04 17.65 -16.47
CA LEU A 1 -4.16 16.71 -16.58
C LEU A 1 -4.62 16.20 -15.22
N PHE A 2 -3.75 15.60 -14.39
CA PHE A 2 -4.11 15.13 -13.04
C PHE A 2 -4.73 16.23 -12.17
N ARG A 3 -4.09 17.40 -12.10
CA ARG A 3 -4.59 18.54 -11.29
C ARG A 3 -6.00 18.94 -11.73
N SER A 4 -6.23 19.12 -13.03
CA SER A 4 -7.53 19.49 -13.60
C SER A 4 -8.62 18.45 -13.31
N LEU A 5 -8.32 17.15 -13.49
CA LEU A 5 -9.25 16.06 -13.17
C LEU A 5 -9.53 15.97 -11.66
N ASN A 6 -8.53 16.25 -10.83
CA ASN A 6 -8.74 16.27 -9.39
C ASN A 6 -9.61 17.46 -8.95
N GLU A 7 -9.43 18.64 -9.53
CA GLU A 7 -10.29 19.81 -9.30
C GLU A 7 -11.73 19.51 -9.76
N GLN A 8 -11.90 18.89 -10.92
CA GLN A 8 -13.20 18.43 -11.39
C GLN A 8 -13.86 17.43 -10.43
N TYR A 9 -13.08 16.46 -9.93
CA TYR A 9 -13.56 15.49 -8.94
C TYR A 9 -14.05 16.18 -7.65
N GLN A 10 -13.31 17.18 -7.16
CA GLN A 10 -13.71 17.94 -5.97
C GLN A 10 -14.96 18.78 -6.19
N ARG A 11 -15.13 19.34 -7.37
CA ARG A 11 -16.26 20.21 -7.72
C ARG A 11 -17.54 19.45 -8.06
N GLU A 12 -17.42 18.41 -8.88
CA GLU A 12 -18.55 17.70 -9.51
C GLU A 12 -18.82 16.33 -8.89
N GLY A 13 -17.87 15.83 -8.10
CA GLY A 13 -17.97 14.52 -7.46
C GLY A 13 -17.60 13.34 -8.34
N GLY A 14 -17.36 12.21 -7.68
CA GLY A 14 -16.86 11.03 -8.37
C GLY A 14 -17.84 10.35 -9.31
N LYS A 15 -19.16 10.56 -9.14
CA LYS A 15 -20.18 10.01 -10.03
C LYS A 15 -20.07 10.57 -11.45
N VAL A 16 -19.74 11.86 -11.59
CA VAL A 16 -19.60 12.52 -12.89
C VAL A 16 -18.40 11.97 -13.63
N LEU A 17 -17.25 11.90 -12.97
CA LEU A 17 -16.04 11.34 -13.58
C LEU A 17 -16.18 9.84 -13.90
N LEU A 18 -16.89 9.10 -13.06
CA LEU A 18 -17.17 7.68 -13.32
C LEU A 18 -18.05 7.49 -14.57
N LYS A 19 -19.07 8.35 -14.73
CA LYS A 19 -19.88 8.37 -15.95
C LYS A 19 -19.05 8.71 -17.19
N GLN A 20 -18.16 9.70 -17.10
CA GLN A 20 -17.22 10.05 -18.15
C GLN A 20 -16.26 8.89 -18.50
N LEU A 21 -15.75 8.18 -17.48
CA LEU A 21 -14.93 6.98 -17.70
C LEU A 21 -15.73 5.89 -18.42
N ALA A 22 -17.00 5.70 -18.09
CA ALA A 22 -17.86 4.68 -18.70
C ALA A 22 -18.09 4.89 -20.20
N GLU A 23 -17.94 6.11 -20.72
CA GLU A 23 -18.10 6.42 -22.15
C GLU A 23 -17.03 5.73 -23.02
N PHE A 24 -15.85 5.51 -22.51
CA PHE A 24 -14.74 4.89 -23.26
C PHE A 24 -14.17 3.62 -22.62
N ASP A 25 -14.34 3.42 -21.30
CA ASP A 25 -13.91 2.21 -20.59
C ASP A 25 -15.00 1.73 -19.60
N PRO A 26 -16.13 1.21 -20.11
CA PRO A 26 -17.22 0.74 -19.27
C PRO A 26 -16.82 -0.44 -18.38
N GLU A 27 -15.85 -1.25 -18.82
CA GLU A 27 -15.35 -2.40 -18.06
C GLU A 27 -14.64 -1.92 -16.78
N THR A 28 -13.69 -0.97 -16.88
CA THR A 28 -13.06 -0.39 -15.69
C THR A 28 -14.07 0.38 -14.84
N ALA A 29 -14.97 1.15 -15.44
CA ALA A 29 -15.97 1.93 -14.71
C ALA A 29 -16.87 1.06 -13.85
N SER A 30 -17.28 -0.12 -14.31
CA SER A 30 -18.14 -1.05 -13.58
C SER A 30 -17.47 -1.62 -12.31
N THR A 31 -16.13 -1.63 -12.26
CA THR A 31 -15.37 -2.15 -11.11
C THR A 31 -15.06 -1.09 -10.04
N LEU A 32 -15.30 0.19 -10.33
CA LEU A 32 -14.92 1.29 -9.47
C LEU A 32 -16.13 1.90 -8.74
N HIS A 33 -15.91 2.22 -7.46
CA HIS A 33 -16.88 3.00 -6.70
C HIS A 33 -16.63 4.51 -6.91
N PRO A 34 -17.66 5.38 -6.94
CA PRO A 34 -17.50 6.84 -7.12
C PRO A 34 -16.50 7.48 -6.14
N ASN A 35 -16.35 6.96 -4.93
CA ASN A 35 -15.37 7.43 -3.94
C ASN A 35 -13.93 7.05 -4.25
N ASN A 36 -13.69 6.24 -5.28
CA ASN A 36 -12.34 5.84 -5.71
C ASN A 36 -11.70 6.88 -6.64
N GLY A 37 -11.80 8.18 -6.30
CA GLY A 37 -11.38 9.31 -7.14
C GLY A 37 -10.00 9.14 -7.78
N LYS A 38 -8.99 8.73 -7.00
CA LYS A 38 -7.63 8.51 -7.54
C LYS A 38 -7.59 7.45 -8.64
N ARG A 39 -8.37 6.38 -8.53
CA ARG A 39 -8.42 5.31 -9.54
C ARG A 39 -9.18 5.74 -10.78
N ILE A 40 -10.30 6.45 -10.60
CA ILE A 40 -11.09 7.00 -11.71
C ILE A 40 -10.23 8.00 -12.50
N ILE A 41 -9.59 8.96 -11.83
CA ILE A 41 -8.70 9.94 -12.44
C ILE A 41 -7.56 9.24 -13.19
N ARG A 42 -6.94 8.23 -12.58
CA ARG A 42 -5.85 7.49 -13.22
C ARG A 42 -6.28 6.77 -14.49
N ALA A 43 -7.47 6.17 -14.51
CA ALA A 43 -8.01 5.53 -15.71
C ALA A 43 -8.26 6.53 -16.84
N ILE A 44 -8.83 7.70 -16.52
CA ILE A 44 -9.05 8.78 -17.48
C ILE A 44 -7.72 9.34 -18.01
N GLU A 45 -6.71 9.52 -17.14
CA GLU A 45 -5.38 9.97 -17.54
C GLU A 45 -4.70 9.03 -18.52
N ILE A 46 -4.75 7.72 -18.23
CA ILE A 46 -4.16 6.69 -19.10
C ILE A 46 -4.77 6.82 -20.49
N TYR A 47 -6.08 6.81 -20.58
CA TYR A 47 -6.77 6.93 -21.88
C TYR A 47 -6.43 8.23 -22.62
N ARG A 48 -6.47 9.37 -21.95
CA ARG A 48 -6.18 10.67 -22.56
C ARG A 48 -4.73 10.81 -23.04
N ASN A 49 -3.78 10.15 -22.36
CA ASN A 49 -2.36 10.21 -22.72
C ASN A 49 -1.95 9.17 -23.77
N THR A 50 -2.63 8.02 -23.83
CA THR A 50 -2.19 6.88 -24.64
C THR A 50 -3.18 6.46 -25.71
N GLY A 51 -4.43 6.92 -25.64
CA GLY A 51 -5.53 6.40 -26.47
C GLY A 51 -5.98 4.99 -26.14
N ILE A 52 -5.37 4.33 -25.14
CA ILE A 52 -5.64 2.94 -24.75
C ILE A 52 -6.32 2.95 -23.39
N THR A 53 -7.42 2.20 -23.23
CA THR A 53 -8.14 2.11 -21.97
C THR A 53 -7.37 1.33 -20.92
N MET A 54 -7.69 1.53 -19.64
CA MET A 54 -7.06 0.77 -18.54
C MET A 54 -7.42 -0.73 -18.64
N SER A 55 -8.66 -1.07 -19.00
CA SER A 55 -9.09 -2.45 -19.24
C SER A 55 -8.27 -3.13 -20.34
N GLU A 56 -8.03 -2.44 -21.45
CA GLU A 56 -7.22 -2.95 -22.55
C GLU A 56 -5.74 -3.11 -22.16
N GLN A 57 -5.16 -2.14 -21.42
CA GLN A 57 -3.80 -2.28 -20.91
C GLN A 57 -3.65 -3.49 -19.97
N MET A 58 -4.64 -3.72 -19.12
CA MET A 58 -4.67 -4.90 -18.24
C MET A 58 -4.75 -6.21 -19.04
N LYS A 59 -5.55 -6.27 -20.11
CA LYS A 59 -5.61 -7.45 -20.98
C LYS A 59 -4.26 -7.69 -21.66
N ARG A 60 -3.67 -6.67 -22.29
CA ARG A 60 -2.35 -6.77 -22.95
C ARG A 60 -1.23 -7.17 -21.97
N SER A 61 -1.28 -6.72 -20.71
CA SER A 61 -0.28 -7.09 -19.71
C SER A 61 -0.32 -8.58 -19.32
N LYS A 62 -1.47 -9.24 -19.53
CA LYS A 62 -1.67 -10.67 -19.25
C LYS A 62 -1.40 -11.57 -20.46
N GLU A 63 -1.36 -11.02 -21.68
CA GLU A 63 -1.12 -11.79 -22.90
C GLU A 63 0.30 -12.37 -22.97
N LYS A 64 1.27 -11.68 -22.38
CA LYS A 64 2.65 -12.15 -22.33
C LYS A 64 2.90 -12.81 -20.96
N PRO A 65 3.18 -14.13 -20.93
CA PRO A 65 3.57 -14.78 -19.69
C PRO A 65 4.87 -14.16 -19.18
N SER A 66 5.05 -14.14 -17.86
CA SER A 66 6.30 -13.69 -17.26
C SER A 66 7.47 -14.52 -17.80
N PRO A 67 8.57 -13.89 -18.24
CA PRO A 67 9.77 -14.61 -18.63
C PRO A 67 10.52 -15.20 -17.41
N TYR A 68 10.06 -14.86 -16.21
CA TYR A 68 10.68 -15.32 -14.95
C TYR A 68 9.79 -16.34 -14.28
N ASN A 69 10.42 -17.41 -13.81
CA ASN A 69 9.84 -18.30 -12.83
C ASN A 69 10.19 -17.73 -11.44
N TYR A 70 9.25 -17.63 -10.52
CA TYR A 70 9.48 -17.04 -9.18
C TYR A 70 8.69 -17.78 -8.10
N LEU A 71 9.32 -17.91 -6.94
CA LEU A 71 8.69 -18.39 -5.72
C LEU A 71 8.40 -17.18 -4.82
N THR A 72 7.15 -17.01 -4.42
CA THR A 72 6.75 -15.97 -3.46
C THR A 72 6.50 -16.61 -2.10
N ILE A 73 7.32 -16.26 -1.11
CA ILE A 73 7.15 -16.67 0.29
C ILE A 73 6.66 -15.46 1.09
N CYS A 74 5.49 -15.59 1.70
CA CYS A 74 4.90 -14.57 2.57
C CYS A 74 5.04 -14.99 4.02
N LEU A 75 5.86 -14.26 4.79
CA LEU A 75 6.01 -14.48 6.23
C LEU A 75 4.76 -13.96 6.97
N THR A 76 4.20 -14.79 7.81
CA THR A 76 3.01 -14.46 8.60
C THR A 76 3.11 -15.05 10.01
N TYR A 77 2.07 -14.87 10.80
CA TYR A 77 1.90 -15.49 12.11
C TYR A 77 0.54 -16.17 12.15
N LYS A 78 0.47 -17.37 12.70
CA LYS A 78 -0.79 -18.05 13.00
C LYS A 78 -1.54 -17.28 14.07
N ASP A 79 -0.83 -16.95 15.14
CA ASP A 79 -1.37 -16.07 16.19
C ASP A 79 -1.20 -14.60 15.81
N ARG A 80 -2.33 -13.96 15.53
CA ARG A 80 -2.37 -12.54 15.16
C ARG A 80 -1.87 -11.62 16.27
N GLN A 81 -2.03 -11.98 17.54
CA GLN A 81 -1.55 -11.17 18.64
C GLN A 81 -0.03 -11.12 18.66
N LYS A 82 0.65 -12.24 18.41
CA LYS A 82 2.11 -12.28 18.29
C LYS A 82 2.64 -11.35 17.19
N LEU A 83 1.93 -11.28 16.05
CA LEU A 83 2.27 -10.31 15.01
C LEU A 83 2.15 -8.87 15.52
N TYR A 84 1.09 -8.55 16.25
CA TYR A 84 0.87 -7.21 16.79
C TYR A 84 1.91 -6.85 17.86
N ASP A 85 2.23 -7.77 18.74
CA ASP A 85 3.26 -7.57 19.77
C ASP A 85 4.64 -7.31 19.14
N ARG A 86 4.98 -8.06 18.10
CA ARG A 86 6.21 -7.83 17.33
C ARG A 86 6.22 -6.47 16.64
N ILE A 87 5.10 -6.04 16.06
CA ILE A 87 4.97 -4.71 15.45
C ILE A 87 5.17 -3.62 16.51
N ASN A 88 4.50 -3.75 17.65
CA ASN A 88 4.61 -2.78 18.75
C ASN A 88 6.05 -2.69 19.26
N LEU A 89 6.68 -3.84 19.55
CA LEU A 89 8.08 -3.91 19.98
C LEU A 89 9.04 -3.30 18.93
N ARG A 90 8.76 -3.49 17.64
CA ARG A 90 9.55 -2.87 16.58
C ARG A 90 9.46 -1.34 16.64
N VAL A 91 8.28 -0.79 16.84
CA VAL A 91 8.10 0.67 16.96
C VAL A 91 8.84 1.21 18.17
N ASP A 92 8.78 0.51 19.32
CA ASP A 92 9.50 0.91 20.52
C ASP A 92 11.04 0.90 20.30
N LYS A 93 11.56 -0.12 19.59
CA LYS A 93 12.96 -0.16 19.17
C LYS A 93 13.35 0.97 18.21
N MET A 94 12.47 1.30 17.27
CA MET A 94 12.70 2.43 16.33
C MET A 94 12.79 3.76 17.08
N LEU A 95 11.99 3.97 18.13
CA LEU A 95 12.10 5.15 18.99
C LEU A 95 13.45 5.22 19.68
N GLY A 96 13.90 4.11 20.30
CA GLY A 96 15.22 4.04 20.91
C GLY A 96 16.39 4.18 19.91
N ALA A 97 16.15 3.88 18.64
CA ALA A 97 17.12 4.01 17.55
C ALA A 97 17.14 5.40 16.87
N GLY A 98 16.29 6.35 17.32
CA GLY A 98 16.33 7.74 16.85
C GLY A 98 15.39 8.07 15.69
N ILE A 99 14.31 7.31 15.46
CA ILE A 99 13.33 7.61 14.39
C ILE A 99 12.73 9.01 14.54
N LEU A 100 12.66 9.55 15.74
CA LEU A 100 12.11 10.87 15.99
C LEU A 100 13.00 11.97 15.40
N ASP A 101 14.32 11.84 15.55
CA ASP A 101 15.31 12.77 14.99
C ASP A 101 15.33 12.66 13.46
N GLU A 102 15.27 11.43 12.94
CA GLU A 102 15.14 11.18 11.50
C GLU A 102 13.88 11.86 10.92
N ALA A 103 12.73 11.68 11.56
CA ALA A 103 11.47 12.29 11.12
C ALA A 103 11.54 13.83 11.18
N LYS A 104 12.14 14.40 12.22
CA LYS A 104 12.35 15.86 12.33
C LYS A 104 13.25 16.38 11.23
N ALA A 105 14.38 15.73 11.00
CA ALA A 105 15.31 16.09 9.92
C ALA A 105 14.67 16.00 8.54
N PHE A 106 13.83 14.97 8.33
CA PHE A 106 13.07 14.78 7.09
C PHE A 106 12.10 15.94 6.83
N PHE A 107 11.28 16.34 7.81
CA PHE A 107 10.34 17.44 7.64
C PHE A 107 11.02 18.80 7.46
N ASN A 108 12.20 19.02 8.02
CA ASN A 108 12.99 20.25 7.83
C ASN A 108 13.43 20.43 6.36
N GLN A 109 13.44 19.36 5.55
CA GLN A 109 13.79 19.42 4.12
C GLN A 109 12.60 19.78 3.23
N ASN A 110 11.42 20.10 3.79
CA ASN A 110 10.18 20.38 3.04
C ASN A 110 9.84 19.29 2.01
N PRO A 111 9.69 18.03 2.42
CA PRO A 111 9.48 16.91 1.52
C PRO A 111 8.18 17.04 0.73
N GLY A 112 8.16 16.49 -0.48
CA GLY A 112 6.95 16.44 -1.31
C GLY A 112 5.85 15.59 -0.68
N LYS A 113 4.59 15.81 -1.11
CA LYS A 113 3.38 15.17 -0.56
C LYS A 113 3.46 13.64 -0.49
N THR A 114 4.08 13.00 -1.48
CA THR A 114 4.18 11.54 -1.53
C THR A 114 5.15 11.01 -0.47
N ALA A 115 6.30 11.65 -0.33
CA ALA A 115 7.29 11.28 0.67
C ALA A 115 6.76 11.52 2.09
N SER A 116 6.07 12.65 2.32
CA SER A 116 5.44 12.98 3.61
C SER A 116 4.31 12.02 4.03
N ALA A 117 3.82 11.17 3.12
CA ALA A 117 2.79 10.18 3.43
C ALA A 117 3.35 8.82 3.89
N ALA A 118 4.67 8.67 4.01
CA ALA A 118 5.30 7.43 4.45
C ALA A 118 4.90 7.07 5.89
N ILE A 119 4.52 5.81 6.10
CA ILE A 119 4.27 5.28 7.45
C ILE A 119 5.61 5.22 8.20
N GLY A 120 5.61 5.64 9.44
CA GLY A 120 6.81 5.76 10.27
C GLY A 120 7.33 7.20 10.37
N ILE A 121 6.90 8.08 9.48
CA ILE A 121 7.30 9.50 9.47
C ILE A 121 6.09 10.41 9.67
N LYS A 122 5.02 10.20 8.90
CA LYS A 122 3.83 11.08 8.90
C LYS A 122 3.13 11.15 10.25
N GLU A 123 3.21 10.09 11.06
CA GLU A 123 2.55 10.00 12.36
C GLU A 123 3.17 10.96 13.38
N PHE A 124 4.44 11.38 13.20
CA PHE A 124 5.10 12.34 14.07
C PHE A 124 4.85 13.80 13.69
N LYS A 125 4.28 14.08 12.51
CA LYS A 125 4.01 15.47 12.09
C LYS A 125 3.13 16.23 13.09
N PRO A 126 1.98 15.67 13.57
CA PRO A 126 1.15 16.36 14.57
C PRO A 126 1.88 16.64 15.88
N TYR A 127 2.77 15.74 16.31
CA TYR A 127 3.61 15.96 17.50
C TYR A 127 4.57 17.14 17.30
N PHE A 128 5.24 17.24 16.14
CA PHE A 128 6.12 18.38 15.85
C PHE A 128 5.36 19.70 15.70
N ASP A 129 4.11 19.65 15.28
CA ASP A 129 3.23 20.82 15.18
C ASP A 129 2.59 21.21 16.54
N GLY A 130 2.81 20.42 17.61
CA GLY A 130 2.23 20.67 18.94
C GLY A 130 0.75 20.29 19.09
N GLU A 131 0.22 19.49 18.15
CA GLU A 131 -1.19 19.09 18.11
C GLU A 131 -1.51 17.84 18.96
N CYS A 132 -0.49 17.04 19.30
CA CYS A 132 -0.65 15.84 20.13
C CYS A 132 0.60 15.53 20.93
N SER A 133 0.50 14.61 21.91
CA SER A 133 1.65 14.12 22.68
C SER A 133 2.52 13.16 21.85
N LEU A 134 3.75 12.90 22.33
CA LEU A 134 4.60 11.89 21.71
C LEU A 134 3.97 10.48 21.85
N GLU A 135 3.37 10.20 22.97
CA GLU A 135 2.67 8.95 23.25
C GLU A 135 1.54 8.70 22.25
N ASP A 136 0.74 9.73 21.94
CA ASP A 136 -0.34 9.64 20.94
C ASP A 136 0.22 9.36 19.53
N ALA A 137 1.31 10.04 19.14
CA ALA A 137 1.96 9.83 17.86
C ALA A 137 2.50 8.40 17.74
N VAL A 138 3.10 7.85 18.80
CA VAL A 138 3.63 6.48 18.87
C VAL A 138 2.51 5.45 18.77
N GLU A 139 1.43 5.60 19.53
CA GLU A 139 0.28 4.71 19.44
C GLU A 139 -0.39 4.77 18.06
N LYS A 140 -0.44 5.93 17.45
CA LYS A 140 -0.88 6.11 16.07
C LYS A 140 0.00 5.34 15.10
N LEU A 141 1.33 5.41 15.25
CA LEU A 141 2.27 4.69 14.42
C LEU A 141 2.10 3.17 14.57
N LYS A 142 1.99 2.65 15.80
CA LYS A 142 1.71 1.23 16.07
C LYS A 142 0.42 0.78 15.37
N MET A 143 -0.65 1.55 15.52
CA MET A 143 -1.95 1.26 14.90
C MET A 143 -1.87 1.24 13.37
N GLU A 144 -1.25 2.25 12.75
CA GLU A 144 -1.13 2.33 11.28
C GLU A 144 -0.23 1.22 10.73
N THR A 145 0.81 0.81 11.46
CA THR A 145 1.66 -0.32 11.08
C THR A 145 0.89 -1.65 11.15
N ARG A 146 0.07 -1.87 12.19
CA ARG A 146 -0.83 -3.05 12.26
C ARG A 146 -1.84 -3.07 11.10
N ARG A 147 -2.42 -1.91 10.76
CA ARG A 147 -3.32 -1.76 9.60
C ARG A 147 -2.60 -2.05 8.28
N TYR A 148 -1.35 -1.61 8.17
CA TYR A 148 -0.54 -1.89 6.99
C TYR A 148 -0.26 -3.38 6.83
N ALA A 149 0.16 -4.06 7.90
CA ALA A 149 0.34 -5.51 7.89
C ALA A 149 -0.94 -6.26 7.47
N LYS A 150 -2.12 -5.84 7.98
CA LYS A 150 -3.41 -6.40 7.55
C LYS A 150 -3.65 -6.21 6.05
N ARG A 151 -3.34 -5.04 5.48
CA ARG A 151 -3.48 -4.77 4.05
C ARG A 151 -2.55 -5.64 3.22
N GLN A 152 -1.29 -5.82 3.65
CA GLN A 152 -0.32 -6.71 2.99
C GLN A 152 -0.85 -8.15 2.94
N LEU A 153 -1.27 -8.71 4.08
CA LEU A 153 -1.82 -10.07 4.13
C LEU A 153 -3.07 -10.22 3.26
N THR A 154 -3.95 -9.22 3.23
CA THR A 154 -5.14 -9.24 2.37
C THR A 154 -4.76 -9.24 0.89
N TRP A 155 -3.69 -8.55 0.52
CA TRP A 155 -3.19 -8.50 -0.86
C TRP A 155 -2.56 -9.84 -1.24
N PHE A 156 -1.64 -10.37 -0.43
CA PHE A 156 -0.97 -11.65 -0.70
C PHE A 156 -1.94 -12.84 -0.77
N ARG A 157 -3.03 -12.83 0.02
CA ARG A 157 -4.07 -13.88 -0.05
C ARG A 157 -4.86 -13.91 -1.37
N ARG A 158 -4.77 -12.87 -2.18
CA ARG A 158 -5.39 -12.80 -3.51
C ARG A 158 -4.43 -13.19 -4.63
N CYS A 159 -3.14 -13.29 -4.33
CA CYS A 159 -2.14 -13.75 -5.28
C CYS A 159 -2.18 -15.28 -5.32
N GLU A 160 -2.19 -15.81 -6.52
CA GLU A 160 -1.97 -17.23 -6.78
C GLU A 160 -0.51 -17.57 -6.46
N ASP A 161 -0.20 -18.80 -6.13
CA ASP A 161 1.17 -19.33 -5.92
C ASP A 161 1.98 -18.73 -4.77
N VAL A 162 1.33 -18.04 -3.80
CA VAL A 162 2.00 -17.57 -2.59
C VAL A 162 2.05 -18.68 -1.54
N LYS A 163 3.26 -19.01 -1.08
CA LYS A 163 3.50 -19.90 0.05
C LYS A 163 3.52 -19.07 1.35
N PHE A 164 2.57 -19.33 2.24
CA PHE A 164 2.54 -18.67 3.56
C PHE A 164 3.36 -19.47 4.56
N LEU A 165 4.28 -18.80 5.25
CA LEU A 165 5.15 -19.37 6.25
C LEU A 165 4.88 -18.73 7.61
N GLU A 166 4.41 -19.55 8.57
CA GLU A 166 3.99 -19.11 9.88
C GLU A 166 5.19 -19.06 10.84
N CYS A 167 5.69 -17.86 11.09
CA CYS A 167 6.90 -17.61 11.90
C CYS A 167 6.81 -18.06 13.36
N ASP A 168 5.63 -18.34 13.85
CA ASP A 168 5.40 -18.84 15.21
C ASP A 168 5.17 -20.36 15.30
N CYS A 169 5.19 -21.04 14.15
CA CYS A 169 4.99 -22.48 14.05
C CYS A 169 6.23 -23.25 13.58
N PHE A 170 7.10 -22.58 12.78
CA PHE A 170 8.20 -23.22 12.09
C PHE A 170 9.52 -22.49 12.30
N ASP A 171 10.64 -23.22 12.16
CA ASP A 171 11.93 -22.59 11.92
C ASP A 171 11.93 -22.01 10.49
N ILE A 172 11.99 -20.68 10.41
CA ILE A 172 11.83 -19.93 9.17
C ILE A 172 12.89 -20.31 8.13
N LEU A 173 14.13 -20.51 8.58
CA LEU A 173 15.23 -20.79 7.68
C LEU A 173 15.06 -22.18 7.04
N SER A 174 14.91 -23.21 7.86
CA SER A 174 14.75 -24.59 7.40
C SER A 174 13.52 -24.76 6.49
N GLU A 175 12.39 -24.11 6.85
CA GLU A 175 11.18 -24.22 6.04
C GLU A 175 11.29 -23.43 4.73
N SER A 176 12.00 -22.31 4.72
CA SER A 176 12.28 -21.58 3.48
C SER A 176 13.18 -22.37 2.55
N GLU A 177 14.22 -23.02 3.07
CA GLU A 177 15.11 -23.90 2.30
C GLU A 177 14.34 -25.08 1.70
N ARG A 178 13.44 -25.71 2.47
CA ARG A 178 12.57 -26.78 1.97
C ARG A 178 11.72 -26.29 0.79
N LEU A 179 11.05 -25.15 0.93
CA LEU A 179 10.21 -24.57 -0.12
C LEU A 179 11.01 -24.23 -1.39
N ILE A 180 12.24 -23.74 -1.24
CA ILE A 180 13.14 -23.45 -2.38
C ILE A 180 13.56 -24.74 -3.08
N ASN A 181 13.89 -25.79 -2.33
CA ASN A 181 14.29 -27.08 -2.90
C ASN A 181 13.13 -27.78 -3.62
N GLU A 182 11.90 -27.65 -3.10
CA GLU A 182 10.70 -28.21 -3.75
C GLU A 182 10.28 -27.43 -5.00
N TRP A 183 10.67 -26.16 -5.10
CA TRP A 183 10.32 -25.31 -6.23
C TRP A 183 11.25 -25.48 -7.43
N ASN A 184 12.51 -25.85 -7.23
CA ASN A 184 13.47 -26.17 -8.29
C ASN A 184 13.21 -27.54 -8.92
#